data_991b3f053651da9c4381810ae7b59e14
#
_entry.id   991b3f053651da9c4381810ae7b59e14
#
_cell.length_a   1.000
_cell.length_b   1.000
_cell.length_c   1.000
_cell.angle_alpha   90.00
_cell.angle_beta   90.00
_cell.angle_gamma   90.00
#
_symmetry.space_group_name_H-M   'P 1'
#
loop_
_entity.id
_entity.type
_entity.pdbx_description
1 polymer ?
#
loop_
_entity_poly.entity_id
_entity_poly.type
_entity_poly.pdbx_seq_one_letter_code
_entity_poly.pdbx_strand_id
1 'polypeptide(L)'
;AKGATDSVEANGLVLTVTDKEDNSLKAITFSKVNLGGAEIAGAEIKIYKGEKAEGTAVESWTSEANQSKDINLAPGTYTFHEEAAPTGYLKVTDITFQVKTDGTVEVTNVGEKDAKGESNTVATHGATLTVTDKDDDLPRKVTFSKVSLGGTEIAGAEIKIYKGDKAEGQAVESWTSEAGKSKDLNLAPGTYTFHEEAAPTGYLKVTDITFQVKTDGTVAVSYTHLTLP
;
A
#
# COMPACT_ATOMS: atom_id res chain seq x y z
N ALA A 1 -4.43 3.56 -41.37
CA ALA A 1 -3.16 2.86 -41.23
C ALA A 1 -2.79 2.30 -42.61
N LYS A 2 -1.65 2.69 -43.19
CA LYS A 2 -1.12 2.01 -44.40
C LYS A 2 -0.57 0.68 -43.91
N GLY A 3 -1.45 -0.35 -44.06
CA GLY A 3 -1.15 -1.70 -43.71
C GLY A 3 -0.03 -2.27 -44.53
N ALA A 4 0.73 -3.10 -43.91
CA ALA A 4 1.50 -4.09 -44.57
C ALA A 4 0.57 -4.99 -45.39
N THR A 5 0.89 -5.25 -46.63
CA THR A 5 0.11 -6.10 -47.55
C THR A 5 0.16 -7.54 -47.06
N ASP A 6 -1.02 -8.20 -47.04
CA ASP A 6 -1.12 -9.64 -46.91
C ASP A 6 -0.25 -10.29 -47.99
N SER A 7 0.44 -11.37 -47.67
CA SER A 7 1.17 -12.11 -48.68
C SER A 7 0.31 -13.24 -49.23
N VAL A 8 0.24 -13.32 -50.56
CA VAL A 8 -0.45 -14.40 -51.27
C VAL A 8 0.56 -15.07 -52.19
N GLU A 9 0.79 -16.34 -51.99
CA GLU A 9 1.69 -17.14 -52.81
C GLU A 9 0.92 -18.31 -53.43
N ALA A 10 1.14 -18.55 -54.71
CA ALA A 10 0.59 -19.70 -55.42
C ALA A 10 1.72 -20.64 -55.87
N ASN A 11 1.68 -21.88 -55.45
CA ASN A 11 2.64 -22.93 -55.87
C ASN A 11 1.85 -24.16 -56.37
N GLY A 12 1.68 -24.24 -57.69
CA GLY A 12 0.89 -25.28 -58.32
C GLY A 12 -0.59 -25.19 -57.94
N LEU A 13 -1.10 -26.22 -57.22
CA LEU A 13 -2.49 -26.26 -56.74
C LEU A 13 -2.70 -25.72 -55.33
N VAL A 14 -1.65 -25.17 -54.74
CA VAL A 14 -1.70 -24.63 -53.35
C VAL A 14 -1.73 -23.10 -53.44
N LEU A 15 -2.75 -22.51 -52.84
CA LEU A 15 -2.83 -21.09 -52.55
C LEU A 15 -2.54 -20.89 -51.06
N THR A 16 -1.45 -20.19 -50.71
CA THR A 16 -1.10 -19.83 -49.35
C THR A 16 -1.47 -18.35 -49.15
N VAL A 17 -2.35 -18.10 -48.20
CA VAL A 17 -2.71 -16.75 -47.74
C VAL A 17 -2.18 -16.58 -46.35
N THR A 18 -1.39 -15.53 -46.09
CA THR A 18 -0.85 -15.21 -44.79
C THR A 18 -1.46 -13.91 -44.29
N ASP A 19 -2.19 -14.00 -43.18
CA ASP A 19 -2.73 -12.86 -42.48
C ASP A 19 -1.67 -12.29 -41.51
N LYS A 20 -1.70 -10.99 -41.33
CA LYS A 20 -0.85 -10.31 -40.37
C LYS A 20 -1.57 -10.12 -39.05
N GLU A 21 -0.81 -10.26 -37.99
CA GLU A 21 -1.31 -9.94 -36.64
C GLU A 21 -1.68 -8.45 -36.52
N ASP A 22 -2.82 -8.17 -35.92
CA ASP A 22 -3.19 -6.80 -35.53
C ASP A 22 -2.37 -6.35 -34.30
N ASN A 23 -1.30 -5.64 -34.57
CA ASN A 23 -0.44 -5.01 -33.54
C ASN A 23 -0.80 -3.53 -33.32
N SER A 24 -1.98 -3.08 -33.72
CA SER A 24 -2.44 -1.72 -33.46
C SER A 24 -2.57 -1.46 -31.96
N LEU A 25 -2.19 -0.25 -31.54
CA LEU A 25 -2.29 0.15 -30.14
C LEU A 25 -3.77 0.21 -29.70
N LYS A 26 -4.05 -0.32 -28.53
CA LYS A 26 -5.34 -0.31 -27.85
C LYS A 26 -5.26 0.63 -26.65
N ALA A 27 -6.25 1.49 -26.45
CA ALA A 27 -6.36 2.33 -25.27
C ALA A 27 -6.80 1.47 -24.08
N ILE A 28 -5.95 1.37 -23.06
CA ILE A 28 -6.19 0.60 -21.84
C ILE A 28 -6.26 1.56 -20.68
N THR A 29 -7.32 1.46 -19.88
CA THR A 29 -7.53 2.27 -18.67
C THR A 29 -7.05 1.52 -17.44
N PHE A 30 -6.20 2.15 -16.65
CA PHE A 30 -5.74 1.66 -15.35
C PHE A 30 -6.41 2.45 -14.24
N SER A 31 -7.11 1.75 -13.36
CA SER A 31 -7.80 2.30 -12.20
C SER A 31 -7.12 1.80 -10.92
N LYS A 32 -6.66 2.71 -10.06
CA LYS A 32 -5.99 2.40 -8.80
C LYS A 32 -6.87 2.87 -7.65
N VAL A 33 -7.53 1.93 -6.97
CA VAL A 33 -8.61 2.25 -6.01
C VAL A 33 -8.34 1.69 -4.61
N ASN A 34 -9.01 2.26 -3.61
CA ASN A 34 -9.13 1.67 -2.28
C ASN A 34 -10.25 0.62 -2.22
N LEU A 35 -10.43 -0.03 -1.06
CA LEU A 35 -11.50 -1.01 -0.84
C LEU A 35 -12.91 -0.45 -1.03
N GLY A 36 -13.10 0.87 -0.92
CA GLY A 36 -14.36 1.56 -1.19
C GLY A 36 -14.59 1.87 -2.68
N GLY A 37 -13.64 1.55 -3.56
CA GLY A 37 -13.73 1.79 -5.00
C GLY A 37 -13.38 3.22 -5.43
N ALA A 38 -12.88 4.07 -4.52
CA ALA A 38 -12.43 5.42 -4.87
C ALA A 38 -10.98 5.40 -5.38
N GLU A 39 -10.71 6.11 -6.48
CA GLU A 39 -9.35 6.32 -7.00
C GLU A 39 -8.46 6.99 -5.96
N ILE A 40 -7.25 6.45 -5.75
CA ILE A 40 -6.29 6.90 -4.75
C ILE A 40 -5.05 7.51 -5.39
N ALA A 41 -4.49 8.53 -4.73
CA ALA A 41 -3.28 9.21 -5.17
C ALA A 41 -2.02 8.63 -4.50
N GLY A 42 -0.88 8.71 -5.19
CA GLY A 42 0.44 8.46 -4.62
C GLY A 42 1.01 7.06 -4.84
N ALA A 43 0.31 6.16 -5.53
CA ALA A 43 0.91 4.91 -5.99
C ALA A 43 1.88 5.19 -7.14
N GLU A 44 3.13 4.75 -7.01
CA GLU A 44 4.11 4.79 -8.10
C GLU A 44 3.99 3.50 -8.91
N ILE A 45 3.54 3.61 -10.16
CA ILE A 45 3.17 2.47 -10.99
C ILE A 45 4.04 2.43 -12.24
N LYS A 46 4.45 1.21 -12.62
CA LYS A 46 5.18 0.92 -13.85
C LYS A 46 4.53 -0.25 -14.59
N ILE A 47 4.48 -0.15 -15.91
CA ILE A 47 4.05 -1.25 -16.78
C ILE A 47 5.27 -1.78 -17.52
N TYR A 48 5.47 -3.09 -17.45
CA TYR A 48 6.53 -3.79 -18.19
C TYR A 48 5.93 -4.70 -19.23
N LYS A 49 6.63 -4.90 -20.34
CA LYS A 49 6.26 -5.89 -21.35
C LYS A 49 6.75 -7.28 -20.92
N GLY A 50 5.86 -8.27 -20.95
CA GLY A 50 6.16 -9.64 -20.54
C GLY A 50 5.57 -9.98 -19.17
N GLU A 51 6.00 -11.11 -18.62
CA GLU A 51 5.46 -11.71 -17.39
C GLU A 51 6.19 -11.29 -16.10
N LYS A 52 7.16 -10.36 -16.21
CA LYS A 52 7.99 -9.89 -15.09
C LYS A 52 8.24 -8.39 -15.18
N ALA A 53 8.41 -7.76 -14.03
CA ALA A 53 8.81 -6.36 -13.90
C ALA A 53 10.33 -6.21 -14.08
N GLU A 54 10.83 -6.49 -15.29
CA GLU A 54 12.25 -6.47 -15.63
C GLU A 54 12.51 -5.59 -16.86
N GLY A 55 13.70 -4.99 -16.93
CA GLY A 55 14.13 -4.15 -18.05
C GLY A 55 13.56 -2.73 -18.00
N THR A 56 13.24 -2.16 -19.17
CA THR A 56 12.69 -0.81 -19.28
C THR A 56 11.18 -0.84 -19.23
N ALA A 57 10.58 -0.07 -18.31
CA ALA A 57 9.14 0.09 -18.26
C ALA A 57 8.60 0.72 -19.55
N VAL A 58 7.47 0.21 -20.05
CA VAL A 58 6.76 0.77 -21.22
C VAL A 58 6.12 2.10 -20.86
N GLU A 59 5.66 2.22 -19.62
CA GLU A 59 5.03 3.41 -19.06
C GLU A 59 5.28 3.46 -17.55
N SER A 60 5.31 4.68 -16.98
CA SER A 60 5.39 4.90 -15.54
C SER A 60 4.64 6.18 -15.16
N TRP A 61 3.91 6.14 -14.04
CA TRP A 61 3.18 7.31 -13.51
C TRP A 61 2.96 7.19 -12.01
N THR A 62 2.57 8.29 -11.39
CA THR A 62 2.01 8.30 -10.03
C THR A 62 0.49 8.43 -10.14
N SER A 63 -0.26 7.61 -9.40
CA SER A 63 -1.71 7.68 -9.38
C SER A 63 -2.21 8.98 -8.76
N GLU A 64 -3.37 9.46 -9.24
CA GLU A 64 -4.02 10.69 -8.77
C GLU A 64 -5.42 10.37 -8.21
N ALA A 65 -5.86 11.15 -7.22
CA ALA A 65 -7.19 10.99 -6.65
C ALA A 65 -8.28 11.31 -7.68
N ASN A 66 -9.31 10.49 -7.74
CA ASN A 66 -10.46 10.60 -8.64
C ASN A 66 -10.10 10.55 -10.14
N GLN A 67 -8.96 9.98 -10.50
CA GLN A 67 -8.49 9.91 -11.88
C GLN A 67 -7.84 8.56 -12.20
N SER A 68 -8.36 7.87 -13.22
CA SER A 68 -7.72 6.72 -13.84
C SER A 68 -6.68 7.16 -14.88
N LYS A 69 -5.83 6.24 -15.33
CA LYS A 69 -4.76 6.48 -16.31
C LYS A 69 -5.02 5.70 -17.59
N ASP A 70 -5.07 6.39 -18.73
CA ASP A 70 -5.14 5.76 -20.04
C ASP A 70 -3.76 5.61 -20.66
N ILE A 71 -3.45 4.42 -21.16
CA ILE A 71 -2.20 4.06 -21.82
C ILE A 71 -2.50 3.29 -23.11
N ASN A 72 -1.76 3.59 -24.18
CA ASN A 72 -1.87 2.88 -25.44
C ASN A 72 -0.88 1.72 -25.49
N LEU A 73 -1.40 0.48 -25.47
CA LEU A 73 -0.60 -0.75 -25.49
C LEU A 73 -0.94 -1.59 -26.73
N ALA A 74 0.08 -2.21 -27.35
CA ALA A 74 -0.14 -3.23 -28.37
C ALA A 74 -0.69 -4.51 -27.74
N PRO A 75 -1.41 -5.37 -28.47
CA PRO A 75 -1.76 -6.70 -27.99
C PRO A 75 -0.53 -7.46 -27.48
N GLY A 76 -0.68 -8.15 -26.35
CA GLY A 76 0.44 -8.89 -25.73
C GLY A 76 0.32 -9.00 -24.22
N THR A 77 1.33 -9.61 -23.61
CA THR A 77 1.42 -9.80 -22.15
C THR A 77 2.20 -8.68 -21.51
N TYR A 78 1.74 -8.21 -20.37
CA TYR A 78 2.32 -7.12 -19.59
C TYR A 78 2.27 -7.41 -18.09
N THR A 79 3.17 -6.77 -17.35
CA THR A 79 3.18 -6.79 -15.89
C THR A 79 2.90 -5.39 -15.34
N PHE A 80 1.86 -5.28 -14.52
CA PHE A 80 1.62 -4.13 -13.65
C PHE A 80 2.49 -4.29 -12.41
N HIS A 81 3.35 -3.32 -12.15
CA HIS A 81 4.24 -3.26 -11.00
C HIS A 81 3.98 -1.98 -10.21
N GLU A 82 3.74 -2.12 -8.93
CA GLU A 82 3.70 -1.00 -8.01
C GLU A 82 5.08 -0.83 -7.37
N GLU A 83 5.81 0.22 -7.70
CA GLU A 83 7.11 0.55 -7.10
C GLU A 83 6.95 0.95 -5.63
N ALA A 84 5.99 1.83 -5.35
CA ALA A 84 5.64 2.29 -4.01
C ALA A 84 4.11 2.44 -3.87
N ALA A 85 3.58 1.93 -2.77
CA ALA A 85 2.18 2.14 -2.39
C ALA A 85 1.96 3.54 -1.80
N PRO A 86 0.75 4.10 -1.88
CA PRO A 86 0.40 5.31 -1.16
C PRO A 86 0.52 5.12 0.35
N THR A 87 0.78 6.21 1.07
CA THR A 87 0.81 6.17 2.54
C THR A 87 -0.51 5.66 3.11
N GLY A 88 -0.45 4.65 3.94
CA GLY A 88 -1.62 4.02 4.56
C GLY A 88 -2.13 2.78 3.83
N TYR A 89 -1.51 2.40 2.72
CA TYR A 89 -1.88 1.23 1.94
C TYR A 89 -0.76 0.21 1.84
N LEU A 90 -1.13 -1.06 1.68
CA LEU A 90 -0.21 -2.13 1.38
C LEU A 90 0.15 -2.11 -0.10
N LYS A 91 1.44 -2.32 -0.39
CA LYS A 91 1.92 -2.51 -1.75
C LYS A 91 1.32 -3.77 -2.36
N VAL A 92 0.78 -3.66 -3.57
CA VAL A 92 0.38 -4.84 -4.36
C VAL A 92 1.61 -5.50 -4.98
N THR A 93 1.57 -6.82 -5.10
CA THR A 93 2.61 -7.59 -5.82
C THR A 93 2.37 -7.53 -7.32
N ASP A 94 3.34 -7.94 -8.12
CA ASP A 94 3.27 -7.89 -9.58
C ASP A 94 2.06 -8.65 -10.12
N ILE A 95 1.30 -8.00 -11.01
CA ILE A 95 0.10 -8.54 -11.63
C ILE A 95 0.37 -8.70 -13.12
N THR A 96 0.23 -9.90 -13.66
CA THR A 96 0.37 -10.15 -15.10
C THR A 96 -0.99 -10.11 -15.77
N PHE A 97 -1.07 -9.39 -16.88
CA PHE A 97 -2.28 -9.26 -17.68
C PHE A 97 -1.98 -9.33 -19.18
N GLN A 98 -2.99 -9.68 -19.95
CA GLN A 98 -2.93 -9.73 -21.40
C GLN A 98 -3.85 -8.65 -22.01
N VAL A 99 -3.32 -7.87 -22.93
CA VAL A 99 -4.08 -7.00 -23.83
C VAL A 99 -4.41 -7.83 -25.09
N LYS A 100 -5.69 -8.00 -25.37
CA LYS A 100 -6.17 -8.76 -26.53
C LYS A 100 -6.26 -7.87 -27.79
N THR A 101 -6.35 -8.50 -28.95
CA THR A 101 -6.48 -7.80 -30.24
C THR A 101 -7.76 -6.97 -30.34
N ASP A 102 -8.83 -7.38 -29.64
CA ASP A 102 -10.08 -6.62 -29.53
C ASP A 102 -10.02 -5.43 -28.54
N GLY A 103 -8.88 -5.25 -27.86
CA GLY A 103 -8.67 -4.19 -26.87
C GLY A 103 -9.16 -4.53 -25.47
N THR A 104 -9.65 -5.73 -25.21
CA THR A 104 -10.01 -6.17 -23.86
C THR A 104 -8.77 -6.59 -23.07
N VAL A 105 -8.88 -6.53 -21.74
CA VAL A 105 -7.82 -6.93 -20.80
C VAL A 105 -8.26 -8.17 -20.02
N GLU A 106 -7.34 -9.12 -19.86
CA GLU A 106 -7.52 -10.30 -19.03
C GLU A 106 -6.34 -10.44 -18.05
N VAL A 107 -6.62 -10.60 -16.76
CA VAL A 107 -5.60 -10.92 -15.75
C VAL A 107 -5.25 -12.40 -15.87
N THR A 108 -3.97 -12.69 -16.10
CA THR A 108 -3.44 -14.05 -16.22
C THR A 108 -2.76 -14.52 -14.94
N ASN A 109 -2.26 -13.59 -14.12
CA ASN A 109 -1.69 -13.89 -12.80
C ASN A 109 -1.91 -12.68 -11.87
N VAL A 110 -2.52 -12.91 -10.71
CA VAL A 110 -2.76 -11.89 -9.69
C VAL A 110 -1.53 -11.59 -8.81
N GLY A 111 -0.41 -12.25 -9.09
CA GLY A 111 0.82 -12.10 -8.33
C GLY A 111 0.88 -12.92 -7.05
N GLU A 112 1.91 -12.65 -6.25
CA GLU A 112 2.10 -13.25 -4.95
C GLU A 112 1.15 -12.65 -3.92
N LYS A 113 1.12 -13.24 -2.74
CA LYS A 113 0.36 -12.68 -1.62
C LYS A 113 1.02 -11.40 -1.11
N ASP A 114 0.19 -10.47 -0.66
CA ASP A 114 0.62 -9.22 -0.02
C ASP A 114 1.25 -9.47 1.38
N ALA A 115 1.66 -8.42 2.07
CA ALA A 115 2.28 -8.50 3.39
C ALA A 115 1.35 -9.06 4.49
N LYS A 116 0.03 -9.14 4.26
CA LYS A 116 -0.93 -9.85 5.13
C LYS A 116 -1.11 -11.32 4.78
N GLY A 117 -0.47 -11.80 3.72
CA GLY A 117 -0.65 -13.15 3.20
C GLY A 117 -1.94 -13.33 2.41
N GLU A 118 -2.52 -12.26 1.89
CA GLU A 118 -3.74 -12.25 1.09
C GLU A 118 -3.45 -11.98 -0.38
N SER A 119 -4.27 -12.53 -1.28
CA SER A 119 -4.14 -12.28 -2.72
C SER A 119 -4.50 -10.83 -3.07
N ASN A 120 -3.85 -10.27 -4.10
CA ASN A 120 -4.23 -8.98 -4.66
C ASN A 120 -5.69 -9.00 -5.12
N THR A 121 -6.36 -7.86 -4.98
CA THR A 121 -7.72 -7.65 -5.49
C THR A 121 -7.63 -6.91 -6.82
N VAL A 122 -7.96 -7.63 -7.89
CA VAL A 122 -7.85 -7.15 -9.28
C VAL A 122 -9.13 -7.48 -10.02
N ALA A 123 -9.63 -6.55 -10.81
CA ALA A 123 -10.78 -6.75 -11.68
C ALA A 123 -10.51 -6.23 -13.10
N THR A 124 -11.15 -6.83 -14.10
CA THR A 124 -11.13 -6.34 -15.48
C THR A 124 -12.55 -6.10 -15.98
N HIS A 125 -12.74 -5.02 -16.72
CA HIS A 125 -13.99 -4.73 -17.42
C HIS A 125 -13.68 -4.11 -18.78
N GLY A 126 -13.83 -4.91 -19.86
CA GLY A 126 -13.44 -4.49 -21.21
C GLY A 126 -11.97 -4.13 -21.28
N ALA A 127 -11.67 -2.87 -21.59
CA ALA A 127 -10.31 -2.32 -21.67
C ALA A 127 -9.78 -1.78 -20.34
N THR A 128 -10.49 -1.97 -19.22
CA THR A 128 -10.09 -1.44 -17.91
C THR A 128 -9.50 -2.52 -17.02
N LEU A 129 -8.34 -2.24 -16.42
CA LEU A 129 -7.75 -2.99 -15.32
C LEU A 129 -7.88 -2.17 -14.05
N THR A 130 -8.60 -2.69 -13.05
CA THR A 130 -8.76 -2.10 -11.73
C THR A 130 -7.92 -2.86 -10.71
N VAL A 131 -7.02 -2.17 -10.04
CA VAL A 131 -6.17 -2.71 -8.96
C VAL A 131 -6.56 -2.04 -7.65
N THR A 132 -6.94 -2.86 -6.65
CA THR A 132 -7.42 -2.37 -5.36
C THR A 132 -6.33 -2.50 -4.30
N ASP A 133 -6.01 -1.38 -3.63
CA ASP A 133 -5.15 -1.37 -2.47
C ASP A 133 -5.93 -1.64 -1.18
N LYS A 134 -5.29 -2.39 -0.30
CA LYS A 134 -5.78 -2.66 1.05
C LYS A 134 -5.09 -1.75 2.06
N ASP A 135 -5.80 -1.41 3.12
CA ASP A 135 -5.24 -0.61 4.20
C ASP A 135 -4.04 -1.32 4.87
N ASP A 136 -2.98 -0.57 5.13
CA ASP A 136 -1.84 -1.05 5.92
C ASP A 136 -2.13 -0.84 7.41
N ASP A 137 -2.70 -1.86 8.03
CA ASP A 137 -2.98 -1.96 9.46
C ASP A 137 -2.03 -2.94 10.18
N LEU A 138 -0.93 -3.34 9.53
CA LEU A 138 0.07 -4.24 10.14
C LEU A 138 0.67 -3.60 11.40
N PRO A 139 0.74 -4.36 12.51
CA PRO A 139 1.31 -3.82 13.74
C PRO A 139 2.79 -3.44 13.59
N ARG A 140 3.14 -2.31 14.18
CA ARG A 140 4.52 -1.79 14.27
C ARG A 140 5.01 -1.89 15.70
N LYS A 141 6.27 -2.28 15.86
CA LYS A 141 6.92 -2.31 17.18
C LYS A 141 7.14 -0.88 17.68
N VAL A 142 6.56 -0.55 18.82
CA VAL A 142 6.74 0.73 19.53
C VAL A 142 7.37 0.45 20.88
N THR A 143 8.48 1.12 21.18
CA THR A 143 9.19 1.00 22.46
C THR A 143 8.82 2.17 23.37
N PHE A 144 8.34 1.89 24.56
CA PHE A 144 8.00 2.86 25.61
C PHE A 144 9.07 2.85 26.67
N SER A 145 9.61 4.03 26.97
CA SER A 145 10.65 4.26 27.96
C SER A 145 10.12 5.22 29.02
N LYS A 146 10.08 4.81 30.29
CA LYS A 146 9.67 5.64 31.42
C LYS A 146 10.89 6.00 32.22
N VAL A 147 11.37 7.22 32.05
CA VAL A 147 12.66 7.66 32.61
C VAL A 147 12.54 8.83 33.62
N SER A 148 13.50 8.96 34.51
CA SER A 148 13.74 10.14 35.34
C SER A 148 14.32 11.29 34.50
N LEU A 149 14.43 12.50 35.06
CA LEU A 149 15.12 13.63 34.41
C LEU A 149 16.59 13.33 34.05
N GLY A 150 17.21 12.35 34.71
CA GLY A 150 18.56 11.89 34.40
C GLY A 150 18.64 10.84 33.30
N GLY A 151 17.50 10.48 32.67
CA GLY A 151 17.45 9.50 31.55
C GLY A 151 17.51 8.03 32.00
N THR A 152 17.39 7.75 33.31
CA THR A 152 17.39 6.37 33.83
C THR A 152 15.97 5.84 33.93
N GLU A 153 15.72 4.63 33.39
CA GLU A 153 14.44 3.92 33.50
C GLU A 153 14.04 3.74 34.97
N ILE A 154 12.80 4.12 35.29
CA ILE A 154 12.25 4.09 36.66
C ILE A 154 11.15 3.04 36.80
N ALA A 155 11.09 2.42 37.98
CA ALA A 155 10.09 1.40 38.29
C ALA A 155 8.88 2.01 39.00
N GLY A 156 7.71 1.35 38.88
CA GLY A 156 6.54 1.61 39.69
C GLY A 156 5.53 2.57 39.08
N ALA A 157 5.72 3.04 37.85
CA ALA A 157 4.67 3.74 37.13
C ALA A 157 3.64 2.72 36.59
N GLU A 158 2.36 2.92 36.90
CA GLU A 158 1.27 2.15 36.30
C GLU A 158 0.82 2.85 35.00
N ILE A 159 1.04 2.18 33.88
CA ILE A 159 0.85 2.77 32.53
C ILE A 159 -0.22 2.00 31.79
N LYS A 160 -1.07 2.74 31.07
CA LYS A 160 -2.10 2.19 30.16
C LYS A 160 -2.00 2.88 28.79
N ILE A 161 -2.21 2.12 27.74
CA ILE A 161 -2.34 2.65 26.37
C ILE A 161 -3.79 2.46 25.92
N TYR A 162 -4.39 3.53 25.45
CA TYR A 162 -5.73 3.52 24.89
C TYR A 162 -5.67 3.83 23.37
N LYS A 163 -6.60 3.27 22.61
CA LYS A 163 -6.77 3.63 21.20
C LYS A 163 -7.62 4.91 21.11
N GLY A 164 -7.16 5.88 20.33
CA GLY A 164 -7.80 7.18 20.20
C GLY A 164 -7.04 8.31 20.92
N ASP A 165 -7.67 9.47 21.00
CA ASP A 165 -7.10 10.72 21.54
C ASP A 165 -7.44 10.96 23.01
N LYS A 166 -8.06 9.97 23.68
CA LYS A 166 -8.46 10.02 25.09
C LYS A 166 -8.20 8.69 25.80
N ALA A 167 -7.94 8.76 27.11
CA ALA A 167 -7.82 7.60 27.97
C ALA A 167 -9.21 7.09 28.42
N GLU A 168 -10.01 6.59 27.49
CA GLU A 168 -11.38 6.12 27.71
C GLU A 168 -11.58 4.70 27.18
N GLY A 169 -12.48 3.94 27.80
CA GLY A 169 -12.83 2.58 27.39
C GLY A 169 -11.83 1.52 27.84
N GLN A 170 -11.64 0.49 27.03
CA GLN A 170 -10.71 -0.60 27.33
C GLN A 170 -9.29 -0.24 26.89
N ALA A 171 -8.34 -0.35 27.79
CA ALA A 171 -6.93 -0.19 27.45
C ALA A 171 -6.47 -1.29 26.48
N VAL A 172 -5.68 -0.91 25.47
CA VAL A 172 -5.02 -1.82 24.54
C VAL A 172 -3.96 -2.65 25.25
N GLU A 173 -3.25 -2.02 26.20
CA GLU A 173 -2.21 -2.63 27.02
C GLU A 173 -2.10 -1.90 28.35
N SER A 174 -1.68 -2.62 29.38
CA SER A 174 -1.35 -2.05 30.70
C SER A 174 -0.17 -2.77 31.33
N TRP A 175 0.74 -2.02 31.97
CA TRP A 175 1.89 -2.58 32.68
C TRP A 175 2.38 -1.66 33.77
N THR A 176 3.21 -2.19 34.66
CA THR A 176 3.98 -1.40 35.61
C THR A 176 5.41 -1.28 35.10
N SER A 177 5.97 -0.07 35.11
CA SER A 177 7.35 0.16 34.68
C SER A 177 8.36 -0.51 35.60
N GLU A 178 9.48 -0.95 35.03
CA GLU A 178 10.57 -1.61 35.75
C GLU A 178 11.88 -0.82 35.60
N ALA A 179 12.72 -0.82 36.64
CA ALA A 179 14.00 -0.16 36.56
C ALA A 179 14.91 -0.79 35.50
N GLY A 180 15.54 0.05 34.70
CA GLY A 180 16.46 -0.40 33.62
C GLY A 180 15.81 -1.12 32.45
N LYS A 181 14.46 -1.08 32.31
CA LYS A 181 13.74 -1.76 31.23
C LYS A 181 12.73 -0.85 30.54
N SER A 182 12.77 -0.82 29.22
CA SER A 182 11.70 -0.31 28.38
C SER A 182 10.64 -1.39 28.11
N LYS A 183 9.47 -0.99 27.61
CA LYS A 183 8.36 -1.88 27.21
C LYS A 183 8.14 -1.81 25.70
N ASP A 184 8.20 -2.95 25.04
CA ASP A 184 7.87 -3.07 23.62
C ASP A 184 6.41 -3.51 23.45
N LEU A 185 5.68 -2.81 22.58
CA LEU A 185 4.32 -3.15 22.16
C LEU A 185 4.24 -3.20 20.64
N ASN A 186 3.39 -4.09 20.10
CA ASN A 186 3.04 -4.10 18.69
C ASN A 186 1.69 -3.38 18.51
N LEU A 187 1.72 -2.18 17.93
CA LEU A 187 0.56 -1.34 17.71
C LEU A 187 0.30 -1.15 16.22
N ALA A 188 -0.93 -1.31 15.76
CA ALA A 188 -1.33 -0.97 14.42
C ALA A 188 -1.18 0.56 14.19
N PRO A 189 -0.97 1.02 12.95
CA PRO A 189 -1.02 2.45 12.65
C PRO A 189 -2.31 3.09 13.16
N GLY A 190 -2.19 4.28 13.75
CA GLY A 190 -3.34 4.97 14.34
C GLY A 190 -2.96 5.89 15.49
N THR A 191 -3.97 6.52 16.06
CA THR A 191 -3.84 7.43 17.20
C THR A 191 -4.04 6.66 18.50
N TYR A 192 -3.20 6.96 19.50
CA TYR A 192 -3.21 6.35 20.82
C TYR A 192 -2.99 7.39 21.90
N THR A 193 -3.44 7.08 23.11
CA THR A 193 -3.18 7.88 24.32
C THR A 193 -2.38 7.06 25.32
N PHE A 194 -1.21 7.58 25.71
CA PHE A 194 -0.45 7.13 26.86
C PHE A 194 -1.04 7.77 28.12
N HIS A 195 -1.45 6.95 29.05
CA HIS A 195 -2.02 7.35 30.33
C HIS A 195 -1.20 6.74 31.49
N GLU A 196 -0.77 7.57 32.41
CA GLU A 196 -0.17 7.11 33.66
C GLU A 196 -1.25 7.06 34.75
N GLU A 197 -1.67 5.86 35.13
CA GLU A 197 -2.67 5.67 36.19
C GLU A 197 -2.12 6.09 37.56
N ALA A 198 -0.89 5.67 37.87
CA ALA A 198 -0.17 6.02 39.09
C ALA A 198 1.30 6.30 38.77
N ALA A 199 1.83 7.38 39.34
CA ALA A 199 3.26 7.70 39.28
C ALA A 199 4.06 6.91 40.31
N PRO A 200 5.36 6.63 40.04
CA PRO A 200 6.25 6.05 41.04
C PRO A 200 6.38 6.95 42.28
N THR A 201 6.69 6.34 43.41
CA THR A 201 6.93 7.09 44.63
C THR A 201 8.04 8.13 44.45
N GLY A 202 7.74 9.38 44.80
CA GLY A 202 8.67 10.52 44.64
C GLY A 202 8.61 11.23 43.28
N TYR A 203 7.70 10.82 42.39
CA TYR A 203 7.48 11.45 41.09
C TYR A 203 6.05 11.99 40.94
N LEU A 204 5.91 13.02 40.14
CA LEU A 204 4.60 13.55 39.77
C LEU A 204 4.04 12.75 38.55
N LYS A 205 2.74 12.52 38.61
CA LYS A 205 2.01 11.88 37.49
C LYS A 205 2.07 12.78 36.23
N VAL A 206 2.40 12.19 35.08
CA VAL A 206 2.34 12.92 33.81
C VAL A 206 0.89 13.02 33.33
N THR A 207 0.59 14.09 32.60
CA THR A 207 -0.69 14.23 31.90
C THR A 207 -0.74 13.28 30.71
N ASP A 208 -1.95 12.99 30.25
CA ASP A 208 -2.15 12.14 29.07
C ASP A 208 -1.40 12.69 27.85
N ILE A 209 -0.76 11.77 27.12
CA ILE A 209 0.03 12.10 25.94
C ILE A 209 -0.60 11.39 24.75
N THR A 210 -1.10 12.15 23.79
CA THR A 210 -1.59 11.61 22.52
C THR A 210 -0.44 11.45 21.53
N PHE A 211 -0.35 10.29 20.90
CA PHE A 211 0.67 10.00 19.90
C PHE A 211 0.06 9.23 18.72
N GLN A 212 0.70 9.34 17.57
CA GLN A 212 0.32 8.61 16.36
C GLN A 212 1.42 7.61 15.99
N VAL A 213 1.03 6.36 15.79
CA VAL A 213 1.87 5.34 15.13
C VAL A 213 1.59 5.43 13.63
N LYS A 214 2.63 5.68 12.84
CA LYS A 214 2.52 5.78 11.38
C LYS A 214 2.78 4.42 10.73
N THR A 215 2.38 4.28 9.46
CA THR A 215 2.59 3.06 8.65
C THR A 215 4.08 2.76 8.44
N ASP A 216 4.94 3.78 8.42
CA ASP A 216 6.40 3.62 8.35
C ASP A 216 7.05 3.18 9.67
N GLY A 217 6.26 2.99 10.73
CA GLY A 217 6.73 2.61 12.07
C GLY A 217 7.23 3.77 12.93
N THR A 218 7.22 5.00 12.42
CA THR A 218 7.57 6.18 13.22
C THR A 218 6.45 6.58 14.17
N VAL A 219 6.81 7.21 15.29
CA VAL A 219 5.88 7.74 16.29
C VAL A 219 5.93 9.26 16.26
N ALA A 220 4.78 9.90 16.12
CA ALA A 220 4.62 11.35 16.25
C ALA A 220 3.80 11.67 17.50
N VAL A 221 4.28 12.59 18.33
CA VAL A 221 3.55 13.07 19.52
C VAL A 221 2.77 14.33 19.16
N SER A 222 1.45 14.33 19.44
CA SER A 222 0.63 15.53 19.34
C SER A 222 0.67 16.25 20.69
N TYR A 223 1.38 17.37 20.76
CA TYR A 223 1.34 18.24 21.92
C TYR A 223 0.01 19.01 21.93
N THR A 224 -0.99 18.48 22.63
CA THR A 224 -2.13 19.26 23.05
C THR A 224 -1.81 19.81 24.45
N HIS A 225 -1.56 21.11 24.51
CA HIS A 225 -1.43 21.95 25.69
C HIS A 225 -0.04 22.06 26.38
N LEU A 226 0.73 23.03 25.91
CA LEU A 226 1.51 23.88 26.82
C LEU A 226 0.88 25.29 26.77
N THR A 227 -0.17 25.53 27.54
CA THR A 227 -0.37 26.87 28.08
C THR A 227 0.56 27.00 29.26
N LEU A 228 1.70 27.63 29.06
CA LEU A 228 2.47 28.23 30.15
C LEU A 228 1.61 29.35 30.77
N PRO A 229 1.54 29.40 32.10
CA PRO A 229 0.91 30.52 32.82
C PRO A 229 1.64 31.82 32.57
#